data_265dd2314f671b41591d9354ece77e5b
#
_entry.id   265dd2314f671b41591d9354ece77e5b
#
_cell.length_a   1.000
_cell.length_b   1.000
_cell.length_c   1.000
_cell.angle_alpha   90.00
_cell.angle_beta   90.00
_cell.angle_gamma   90.00
#
_symmetry.space_group_name_H-M   'P 1'
#
loop_
_entity.id
_entity.type
_entity.pdbx_description
1 polymer ?
#
loop_
_entity_poly.entity_id
_entity_poly.type
_entity_poly.pdbx_seq_one_letter_code
_entity_poly.pdbx_strand_id
1 'polypeptide(L)'
;MSDTSTLPPAAPLAEEEPALYVCVWDHVARTVAWLDAANGRDPHETAVRLMKIAEETGEAVAAYIGLTGANPCKGVSAGPDELVGELCDVVLAALIALATVTGGTPQAESRLARHVADRAVRLRALRAAA
;
A
#
# COMPACT_ATOMS: atom_id res chain seq x y z
N MET A 1 -23.35 -19.33 17.15
CA MET A 1 -22.01 -19.83 16.75
C MET A 1 -21.66 -19.16 15.45
N SER A 2 -20.83 -18.13 15.53
CA SER A 2 -20.45 -17.30 14.38
C SER A 2 -19.34 -18.02 13.65
N ASP A 3 -19.65 -18.47 12.43
CA ASP A 3 -18.67 -18.99 11.48
C ASP A 3 -17.77 -17.83 11.08
N THR A 4 -16.54 -17.85 11.58
CA THR A 4 -15.48 -16.94 11.12
C THR A 4 -15.08 -17.42 9.71
N SER A 5 -15.82 -16.94 8.71
CA SER A 5 -15.46 -17.11 7.31
C SER A 5 -14.04 -16.57 7.10
N THR A 6 -13.08 -17.46 7.15
CA THR A 6 -11.70 -17.17 6.71
C THR A 6 -11.75 -16.80 5.23
N LEU A 7 -11.21 -15.64 4.89
CA LEU A 7 -10.98 -15.26 3.49
C LEU A 7 -10.31 -16.43 2.77
N PRO A 8 -10.75 -16.81 1.56
CA PRO A 8 -10.05 -17.83 0.80
C PRO A 8 -8.60 -17.40 0.58
N PRO A 9 -7.67 -18.36 0.61
CA PRO A 9 -6.28 -18.02 0.29
C PRO A 9 -6.23 -17.41 -1.11
N ALA A 10 -5.42 -16.35 -1.26
CA ALA A 10 -5.13 -15.75 -2.56
C ALA A 10 -4.65 -16.87 -3.52
N ALA A 11 -5.11 -16.82 -4.75
CA ALA A 11 -4.61 -17.73 -5.77
C ALA A 11 -3.08 -17.62 -5.86
N PRO A 12 -2.35 -18.74 -6.04
CA PRO A 12 -0.92 -18.68 -6.23
C PRO A 12 -0.63 -17.76 -7.42
N LEU A 13 0.27 -16.78 -7.21
CA LEU A 13 0.73 -15.92 -8.30
C LEU A 13 1.21 -16.83 -9.42
N ALA A 14 0.66 -16.68 -10.62
CA ALA A 14 1.16 -17.37 -11.78
C ALA A 14 2.68 -17.11 -11.86
N GLU A 15 3.46 -18.15 -12.20
CA GLU A 15 4.90 -18.03 -12.39
C GLU A 15 5.14 -16.98 -13.50
N GLU A 16 5.32 -15.72 -13.07
CA GLU A 16 5.57 -14.63 -13.98
C GLU A 16 7.01 -14.68 -14.47
N GLU A 17 7.17 -14.42 -15.75
CA GLU A 17 8.45 -14.37 -16.44
C GLU A 17 9.44 -13.45 -15.71
N PRO A 18 10.72 -13.83 -15.60
CA PRO A 18 11.74 -13.07 -14.84
C PRO A 18 12.05 -11.66 -15.39
N ALA A 19 11.41 -11.25 -16.47
CA ALA A 19 11.60 -9.95 -17.11
C ALA A 19 10.92 -8.77 -16.40
N LEU A 20 10.07 -8.98 -15.40
CA LEU A 20 9.25 -7.93 -14.77
C LEU A 20 9.55 -7.66 -13.28
N TYR A 21 10.69 -8.12 -12.75
CA TYR A 21 11.09 -7.72 -11.42
C TYR A 21 11.55 -6.25 -11.41
N VAL A 22 10.59 -5.36 -11.20
CA VAL A 22 10.87 -3.94 -10.96
C VAL A 22 11.01 -3.75 -9.45
N CYS A 23 12.18 -3.24 -9.02
CA CYS A 23 12.35 -2.86 -7.62
C CYS A 23 11.31 -1.78 -7.25
N VAL A 24 10.61 -1.97 -6.12
CA VAL A 24 9.59 -1.01 -5.66
C VAL A 24 10.14 0.42 -5.54
N TRP A 25 11.37 0.57 -5.08
CA TRP A 25 12.01 1.89 -4.95
C TRP A 25 12.33 2.54 -6.29
N ASP A 26 12.67 1.76 -7.32
CA ASP A 26 12.86 2.29 -8.68
C ASP A 26 11.54 2.79 -9.25
N HIS A 27 10.46 2.07 -9.02
CA HIS A 27 9.12 2.51 -9.42
C HIS A 27 8.73 3.80 -8.69
N VAL A 28 8.91 3.86 -7.38
CA VAL A 28 8.63 5.06 -6.57
C VAL A 28 9.45 6.25 -7.05
N ALA A 29 10.75 6.08 -7.31
CA ALA A 29 11.61 7.14 -7.80
C ALA A 29 11.13 7.71 -9.15
N ARG A 30 10.76 6.84 -10.08
CA ARG A 30 10.23 7.25 -11.40
C ARG A 30 8.89 7.97 -11.27
N THR A 31 8.02 7.48 -10.41
CA THR A 31 6.71 8.11 -10.16
C THR A 31 6.86 9.48 -9.53
N VAL A 32 7.72 9.62 -8.52
CA VAL A 32 8.01 10.93 -7.90
C VAL A 32 8.59 11.90 -8.92
N ALA A 33 9.56 11.47 -9.73
CA ALA A 33 10.16 12.32 -10.77
C ALA A 33 9.11 12.77 -11.81
N TRP A 34 8.22 11.89 -12.21
CA TRP A 34 7.12 12.22 -13.12
C TRP A 34 6.13 13.22 -12.50
N LEU A 35 5.73 13.01 -11.25
CA LEU A 35 4.84 13.93 -10.53
C LEU A 35 5.49 15.30 -10.31
N ASP A 36 6.77 15.34 -9.96
CA ASP A 36 7.53 16.58 -9.79
C ASP A 36 7.58 17.39 -11.10
N ALA A 37 7.80 16.71 -12.22
CA ALA A 37 7.82 17.35 -13.54
C ALA A 37 6.43 17.88 -13.97
N ALA A 38 5.38 17.15 -13.64
CA ALA A 38 4.00 17.50 -14.03
C ALA A 38 3.38 18.58 -13.12
N ASN A 39 3.57 18.48 -11.81
CA ASN A 39 2.82 19.24 -10.80
C ASN A 39 3.71 20.17 -9.95
N GLY A 40 5.04 20.02 -10.02
CA GLY A 40 5.97 20.74 -9.15
C GLY A 40 6.13 20.09 -7.76
N ARG A 41 6.72 20.87 -6.83
CA ARG A 41 7.13 20.39 -5.48
C ARG A 41 6.65 21.32 -4.37
N ASP A 42 5.61 22.06 -4.59
CA ASP A 42 5.10 22.98 -3.58
C ASP A 42 4.38 22.24 -2.43
N PRO A 43 4.08 22.93 -1.32
CA PRO A 43 3.36 22.33 -0.19
C PRO A 43 1.98 21.78 -0.56
N HIS A 44 1.32 22.36 -1.56
CA HIS A 44 0.02 21.86 -2.02
C HIS A 44 0.16 20.48 -2.67
N GLU A 45 1.15 20.31 -3.57
CA GLU A 45 1.41 19.00 -4.18
C GLU A 45 1.77 17.94 -3.12
N THR A 46 2.55 18.31 -2.11
CA THR A 46 2.83 17.43 -0.97
C THR A 46 1.55 16.99 -0.27
N ALA A 47 0.63 17.92 -0.02
CA ALA A 47 -0.66 17.61 0.60
C ALA A 47 -1.50 16.69 -0.29
N VAL A 48 -1.51 16.89 -1.61
CA VAL A 48 -2.22 16.02 -2.56
C VAL A 48 -1.69 14.59 -2.52
N ARG A 49 -0.36 14.41 -2.47
CA ARG A 49 0.25 13.06 -2.35
C ARG A 49 -0.07 12.38 -1.03
N LEU A 50 -0.21 13.14 0.07
CA LEU A 50 -0.69 12.59 1.34
C LEU A 50 -2.18 12.21 1.28
N MET A 51 -3.02 13.05 0.66
CA MET A 51 -4.44 12.74 0.48
C MET A 51 -4.67 11.52 -0.41
N LYS A 52 -3.77 11.25 -1.35
CA LYS A 52 -3.83 10.04 -2.20
C LYS A 52 -3.83 8.75 -1.37
N ILE A 53 -3.13 8.72 -0.24
CA ILE A 53 -3.16 7.55 0.67
C ILE A 53 -4.58 7.29 1.18
N ALA A 54 -5.32 8.35 1.53
CA ALA A 54 -6.70 8.23 2.00
C ALA A 54 -7.65 7.79 0.88
N GLU A 55 -7.43 8.27 -0.34
CA GLU A 55 -8.18 7.85 -1.53
C GLU A 55 -8.01 6.34 -1.76
N GLU A 56 -6.78 5.85 -1.90
CA GLU A 56 -6.50 4.42 -2.11
C GLU A 56 -7.03 3.55 -0.96
N THR A 57 -6.93 4.04 0.27
CA THR A 57 -7.53 3.36 1.42
C THR A 57 -9.04 3.25 1.29
N GLY A 58 -9.70 4.28 0.78
CA GLY A 58 -11.13 4.26 0.49
C GLY A 58 -11.50 3.24 -0.59
N GLU A 59 -10.68 3.11 -1.63
CA GLU A 59 -10.86 2.12 -2.69
C GLU A 59 -10.67 0.69 -2.17
N ALA A 60 -9.67 0.45 -1.33
CA ALA A 60 -9.48 -0.84 -0.66
C ALA A 60 -10.67 -1.21 0.25
N VAL A 61 -11.23 -0.24 1.00
CA VAL A 61 -12.44 -0.45 1.79
C VAL A 61 -13.64 -0.77 0.90
N ALA A 62 -13.81 -0.06 -0.21
CA ALA A 62 -14.89 -0.30 -1.17
C ALA A 62 -14.76 -1.71 -1.81
N ALA A 63 -13.55 -2.13 -2.15
CA ALA A 63 -13.28 -3.47 -2.66
C ALA A 63 -13.64 -4.55 -1.62
N TYR A 64 -13.32 -4.36 -0.35
CA TYR A 64 -13.69 -5.28 0.72
C TYR A 64 -15.21 -5.36 0.92
N ILE A 65 -15.90 -4.22 0.92
CA ILE A 65 -17.37 -4.18 0.99
C ILE A 65 -17.99 -4.92 -0.21
N GLY A 66 -17.43 -4.73 -1.40
CA GLY A 66 -17.86 -5.43 -2.60
C GLY A 66 -17.57 -6.94 -2.56
N LEU A 67 -16.42 -7.33 -2.01
CA LEU A 67 -16.03 -8.74 -1.86
C LEU A 67 -16.97 -9.48 -0.88
N THR A 68 -17.35 -8.84 0.21
CA THR A 68 -18.19 -9.44 1.25
C THR A 68 -19.71 -9.30 0.97
N GLY A 69 -20.09 -8.47 -0.01
CA GLY A 69 -21.50 -8.16 -0.27
C GLY A 69 -22.16 -7.37 0.89
N ALA A 70 -21.37 -6.69 1.71
CA ALA A 70 -21.86 -5.97 2.90
C ALA A 70 -22.81 -4.80 2.56
N ASN A 71 -22.80 -4.33 1.31
CA ASN A 71 -23.79 -3.37 0.82
C ASN A 71 -24.95 -4.14 0.18
N PRO A 72 -26.16 -4.21 0.83
CA PRO A 72 -27.29 -5.01 0.32
C PRO A 72 -27.83 -4.48 -1.02
N CYS A 73 -27.60 -3.21 -1.35
CA CYS A 73 -28.04 -2.64 -2.63
C CYS A 73 -27.17 -3.10 -3.82
N LYS A 74 -25.91 -3.46 -3.57
CA LYS A 74 -24.96 -3.84 -4.62
C LYS A 74 -24.63 -5.34 -4.62
N GLY A 75 -24.79 -6.02 -3.49
CA GLY A 75 -24.39 -7.41 -3.31
C GLY A 75 -22.88 -7.59 -3.45
N VAL A 76 -22.45 -8.78 -3.85
CA VAL A 76 -21.06 -9.10 -4.16
C VAL A 76 -20.71 -8.48 -5.52
N SER A 77 -19.73 -7.56 -5.53
CA SER A 77 -19.36 -6.78 -6.71
C SER A 77 -17.85 -6.66 -6.95
N ALA A 78 -17.02 -7.28 -6.11
CA ALA A 78 -15.57 -7.30 -6.23
C ALA A 78 -15.01 -8.70 -5.96
N GLY A 79 -13.80 -8.97 -6.46
CA GLY A 79 -13.05 -10.20 -6.20
C GLY A 79 -11.89 -10.00 -5.22
N PRO A 80 -11.28 -11.10 -4.73
CA PRO A 80 -10.11 -11.03 -3.84
C PRO A 80 -8.91 -10.30 -4.47
N ASP A 81 -8.69 -10.49 -5.77
CA ASP A 81 -7.57 -9.87 -6.49
C ASP A 81 -7.71 -8.35 -6.59
N GLU A 82 -8.95 -7.86 -6.69
CA GLU A 82 -9.23 -6.43 -6.66
C GLU A 82 -8.84 -5.82 -5.31
N LEU A 83 -9.23 -6.45 -4.20
CA LEU A 83 -8.81 -6.00 -2.87
C LEU A 83 -7.29 -6.01 -2.70
N VAL A 84 -6.61 -7.04 -3.19
CA VAL A 84 -5.14 -7.12 -3.16
C VAL A 84 -4.52 -5.99 -3.98
N GLY A 85 -5.04 -5.70 -5.16
CA GLY A 85 -4.61 -4.58 -6.00
C GLY A 85 -4.71 -3.24 -5.26
N GLU A 86 -5.88 -2.94 -4.69
CA GLU A 86 -6.11 -1.70 -3.95
C GLU A 86 -5.19 -1.57 -2.71
N LEU A 87 -4.92 -2.67 -2.01
CA LEU A 87 -3.96 -2.66 -0.91
C LEU A 87 -2.52 -2.39 -1.39
N CYS A 88 -2.13 -2.89 -2.55
CA CYS A 88 -0.85 -2.56 -3.16
C CYS A 88 -0.76 -1.07 -3.52
N ASP A 89 -1.85 -0.48 -4.03
CA ASP A 89 -1.92 0.94 -4.36
C ASP A 89 -1.83 1.82 -3.10
N VAL A 90 -2.42 1.43 -1.98
CA VAL A 90 -2.21 2.07 -0.67
C VAL A 90 -0.72 2.08 -0.29
N VAL A 91 -0.02 0.96 -0.45
CA VAL A 91 1.41 0.86 -0.14
C VAL A 91 2.22 1.78 -1.05
N LEU A 92 1.96 1.78 -2.36
CA LEU A 92 2.66 2.63 -3.32
C LEU A 92 2.40 4.12 -3.03
N ALA A 93 1.17 4.52 -2.76
CA ALA A 93 0.84 5.90 -2.40
C ALA A 93 1.59 6.35 -1.14
N ALA A 94 1.67 5.48 -0.11
CA ALA A 94 2.41 5.78 1.11
C ALA A 94 3.93 5.91 0.86
N LEU A 95 4.53 5.07 0.02
CA LEU A 95 5.94 5.15 -0.34
C LEU A 95 6.27 6.41 -1.16
N ILE A 96 5.40 6.79 -2.08
CA ILE A 96 5.52 8.04 -2.86
C ILE A 96 5.48 9.26 -1.93
N ALA A 97 4.51 9.30 -1.01
CA ALA A 97 4.42 10.35 -0.02
C ALA A 97 5.65 10.39 0.90
N LEU A 98 6.13 9.22 1.35
CA LEU A 98 7.33 9.11 2.18
C LEU A 98 8.56 9.66 1.44
N ALA A 99 8.77 9.29 0.17
CA ALA A 99 9.85 9.81 -0.64
C ALA A 99 9.74 11.33 -0.85
N THR A 100 8.53 11.84 -1.04
CA THR A 100 8.28 13.28 -1.16
C THR A 100 8.69 14.05 0.10
N VAL A 101 8.24 13.61 1.28
CA VAL A 101 8.49 14.32 2.54
C VAL A 101 9.90 14.14 3.08
N THR A 102 10.61 13.08 2.67
CA THR A 102 12.00 12.84 3.10
C THR A 102 13.04 13.38 2.14
N GLY A 103 12.64 13.88 0.97
CA GLY A 103 13.52 14.47 -0.02
C GLY A 103 14.10 13.51 -1.04
N GLY A 104 13.56 12.29 -1.14
CA GLY A 104 13.92 11.32 -2.16
C GLY A 104 13.86 9.86 -1.70
N THR A 105 13.97 8.94 -2.66
CA THR A 105 13.87 7.50 -2.37
C THR A 105 15.00 6.95 -1.49
N PRO A 106 16.28 7.38 -1.61
CA PRO A 106 17.33 6.90 -0.70
C PRO A 106 17.04 7.24 0.77
N GLN A 107 16.55 8.46 1.04
CA GLN A 107 16.18 8.91 2.37
C GLN A 107 14.94 8.16 2.88
N ALA A 108 13.95 7.97 2.03
CA ALA A 108 12.74 7.21 2.34
C ALA A 108 13.06 5.77 2.71
N GLU A 109 13.86 5.09 1.91
CA GLU A 109 14.29 3.70 2.15
C GLU A 109 15.03 3.57 3.49
N SER A 110 16.00 4.44 3.76
CA SER A 110 16.75 4.45 5.01
C SER A 110 15.84 4.71 6.22
N ARG A 111 14.89 5.64 6.12
CA ARG A 111 13.93 5.94 7.19
C ARG A 111 12.99 4.78 7.46
N LEU A 112 12.46 4.17 6.40
CA LEU A 112 11.58 3.01 6.51
C LEU A 112 12.32 1.83 7.13
N ALA A 113 13.54 1.52 6.68
CA ALA A 113 14.36 0.43 7.22
C ALA A 113 14.61 0.61 8.73
N ARG A 114 14.95 1.81 9.17
CA ARG A 114 15.11 2.13 10.59
C ARG A 114 13.81 1.94 11.37
N HIS A 115 12.70 2.45 10.85
CA HIS A 115 11.40 2.29 11.48
C HIS A 115 11.01 0.82 11.64
N VAL A 116 11.25 0.00 10.62
CA VAL A 116 11.01 -1.45 10.66
C VAL A 116 11.90 -2.12 11.72
N ALA A 117 13.18 -1.76 11.81
CA ALA A 117 14.08 -2.28 12.82
C ALA A 117 13.59 -1.98 14.25
N ASP A 118 13.15 -0.73 14.49
CA ASP A 118 12.59 -0.33 15.79
C ASP A 118 11.32 -1.11 16.14
N ARG A 119 10.45 -1.35 15.15
CA ARG A 119 9.24 -2.19 15.34
C ARG A 119 9.58 -3.65 15.62
N ALA A 120 10.60 -4.20 14.95
CA ALA A 120 11.07 -5.56 15.19
C ALA A 120 11.62 -5.76 16.62
N VAL A 121 12.33 -4.76 17.16
CA VAL A 121 12.78 -4.78 18.56
C VAL A 121 11.57 -4.81 19.52
N ARG A 122 10.60 -3.93 19.31
CA ARG A 122 9.37 -3.88 20.12
C ARG A 122 8.59 -5.20 20.09
N LEU A 123 8.44 -5.79 18.90
CA LEU A 123 7.74 -7.07 18.74
C LEU A 123 8.42 -8.20 19.52
N ARG A 124 9.77 -8.26 19.48
CA ARG A 124 10.53 -9.25 20.25
C ARG A 124 10.30 -9.07 21.75
N ALA A 125 10.33 -7.86 22.26
CA ALA A 125 10.08 -7.58 23.67
C ALA A 125 8.68 -8.00 24.11
N LEU A 126 7.65 -7.73 23.31
CA LEU A 126 6.27 -8.15 23.59
C LEU A 126 6.13 -9.67 23.60
N ARG A 127 6.77 -10.38 22.65
CA ARG A 127 6.75 -11.87 22.61
C ARG A 127 7.50 -12.52 23.75
N ALA A 128 8.53 -11.88 24.30
CA ALA A 128 9.26 -12.38 25.45
C ALA A 128 8.52 -12.17 26.78
N ALA A 129 7.55 -11.25 26.83
CA ALA A 129 6.74 -10.92 27.99
C ALA A 129 5.40 -11.71 28.06
N ALA A 130 5.05 -12.42 27.00
CA ALA A 130 3.81 -13.22 26.89
C ALA A 130 4.05 -14.68 27.23
#